data_079d5c3bde1ee53aca5933a0b39b7edb
#
_entry.id   079d5c3bde1ee53aca5933a0b39b7edb
#
_cell.length_a   1.000
_cell.length_b   1.000
_cell.length_c   1.000
_cell.angle_alpha   90.00
_cell.angle_beta   90.00
_cell.angle_gamma   90.00
#
_symmetry.space_group_name_H-M   'P 1'
#
loop_
_entity.id
_entity.type
_entity.pdbx_description
1 polymer ?
#
loop_
_entity_poly.entity_id
_entity_poly.type
_entity_poly.pdbx_seq_one_letter_code
_entity_poly.pdbx_strand_id
1 'polypeptide(L)'
;MKDNKVRQLTLFLCKIMKISDFLKIDYETSLIALTYILGKSKSYVLMNQNLELNNKQIERLKDIIDKRKDSYPLQYAIGEWEFYNLRLKVDQRALIPRFETEIIVDYLIKSPIKRDKILDIGTGTGAIALSLAKNIENSYVIGSDIEEKAISLARENREFTGIKNVEFIKSDLFENIEGKFDLIISNPPYINKKDYDALDKELYFEPKSALYGGEDGLDFYREIIKKANDYLNNQGHLVFEIGYDQKEVLNKLLMDQGFVNIENLKDFNDFDRFIIAQKG
;
A
#
# COMPACT_ATOMS: atom_id res chain seq x y z
N MET A 1 0.45 -28.31 47.62
CA MET A 1 1.21 -27.90 46.40
C MET A 1 0.33 -27.51 45.19
N LYS A 2 -0.91 -27.93 45.09
CA LYS A 2 -1.83 -27.48 44.00
C LYS A 2 -2.35 -26.05 44.17
N ASP A 3 -2.55 -25.58 45.41
CA ASP A 3 -3.08 -24.23 45.67
C ASP A 3 -2.14 -23.09 45.33
N ASN A 4 -0.82 -23.30 45.37
CA ASN A 4 0.16 -22.25 45.00
C ASN A 4 0.26 -22.01 43.48
N LYS A 5 0.05 -23.06 42.66
CA LYS A 5 0.01 -22.92 41.20
C LYS A 5 -1.26 -22.23 40.72
N VAL A 6 -2.39 -22.51 41.35
CA VAL A 6 -3.67 -21.83 41.04
C VAL A 6 -3.61 -20.36 41.48
N ARG A 7 -3.07 -20.08 42.69
CA ARG A 7 -2.87 -18.68 43.12
C ARG A 7 -1.86 -17.92 42.25
N GLN A 8 -0.78 -18.52 41.74
CA GLN A 8 0.14 -17.88 40.79
C GLN A 8 -0.52 -17.67 39.43
N LEU A 9 -1.34 -18.60 38.93
CA LEU A 9 -2.14 -18.42 37.71
C LEU A 9 -3.23 -17.35 37.89
N THR A 10 -3.87 -17.25 39.03
CA THR A 10 -4.88 -16.22 39.31
C THR A 10 -4.28 -14.85 39.54
N LEU A 11 -3.05 -14.76 40.08
CA LEU A 11 -2.29 -13.53 40.22
C LEU A 11 -1.74 -13.02 38.86
N PHE A 12 -1.60 -13.89 37.86
CA PHE A 12 -1.25 -13.51 36.48
C PHE A 12 -2.45 -12.94 35.71
N LEU A 13 -3.67 -13.18 36.16
CA LEU A 13 -4.93 -12.76 35.50
C LEU A 13 -5.42 -11.37 35.93
N CYS A 14 -4.73 -10.67 36.84
CA CYS A 14 -5.15 -9.36 37.34
C CYS A 14 -4.00 -8.34 37.47
N LYS A 15 -2.97 -8.44 36.64
CA LYS A 15 -2.01 -7.34 36.61
C LYS A 15 -2.54 -6.25 35.68
N ILE A 16 -3.01 -5.16 36.28
CA ILE A 16 -3.33 -3.93 35.55
C ILE A 16 -2.06 -3.56 34.76
N MET A 17 -2.15 -3.60 33.42
CA MET A 17 -1.05 -3.22 32.54
C MET A 17 -1.31 -1.84 31.97
N LYS A 18 -0.27 -1.02 31.97
CA LYS A 18 -0.28 0.35 31.46
C LYS A 18 0.40 0.46 30.10
N ILE A 19 0.17 1.54 29.42
CA ILE A 19 0.90 1.88 28.16
C ILE A 19 2.41 1.73 28.37
N SER A 20 2.96 2.29 29.46
CA SER A 20 4.39 2.26 29.80
C SER A 20 4.96 0.85 29.92
N ASP A 21 4.18 -0.15 30.31
CA ASP A 21 4.66 -1.52 30.45
C ASP A 21 4.95 -2.13 29.08
N PHE A 22 4.12 -1.84 28.08
CA PHE A 22 4.31 -2.31 26.71
C PHE A 22 5.42 -1.54 25.97
N LEU A 23 5.52 -0.22 26.16
CA LEU A 23 6.62 0.57 25.60
C LEU A 23 8.01 0.10 26.08
N LYS A 24 8.10 -0.55 27.24
CA LYS A 24 9.34 -1.17 27.73
C LYS A 24 9.65 -2.53 27.09
N ILE A 25 8.63 -3.25 26.59
CA ILE A 25 8.81 -4.56 25.94
C ILE A 25 9.32 -4.39 24.51
N ASP A 26 8.62 -3.57 23.73
CA ASP A 26 8.95 -3.22 22.35
C ASP A 26 8.42 -1.82 22.08
N TYR A 27 9.30 -0.84 22.08
CA TYR A 27 8.93 0.57 22.03
C TYR A 27 8.22 0.93 20.72
N GLU A 28 8.83 0.61 19.59
CA GLU A 28 8.34 1.03 18.28
C GLU A 28 7.04 0.32 17.92
N THR A 29 7.02 -1.00 18.02
CA THR A 29 5.82 -1.80 17.77
C THR A 29 4.67 -1.37 18.68
N SER A 30 4.93 -1.21 19.98
CA SER A 30 3.90 -0.82 20.95
C SER A 30 3.38 0.58 20.72
N LEU A 31 4.24 1.55 20.42
CA LEU A 31 3.84 2.92 20.15
C LEU A 31 2.90 3.00 18.96
N ILE A 32 3.27 2.36 17.84
CA ILE A 32 2.45 2.36 16.63
C ILE A 32 1.14 1.58 16.88
N ALA A 33 1.21 0.34 17.39
CA ALA A 33 0.03 -0.47 17.62
C ALA A 33 -0.98 0.20 18.57
N LEU A 34 -0.51 0.88 19.62
CA LEU A 34 -1.37 1.61 20.55
C LEU A 34 -2.13 2.76 19.89
N THR A 35 -1.56 3.42 18.87
CA THR A 35 -2.31 4.47 18.14
C THR A 35 -3.56 3.89 17.48
N TYR A 36 -3.45 2.72 16.86
CA TYR A 36 -4.58 2.03 16.22
C TYR A 36 -5.55 1.44 17.25
N ILE A 37 -5.04 0.76 18.28
CA ILE A 37 -5.87 0.13 19.33
C ILE A 37 -6.69 1.16 20.10
N LEU A 38 -6.10 2.32 20.39
CA LEU A 38 -6.75 3.39 21.16
C LEU A 38 -7.49 4.41 20.26
N GLY A 39 -7.24 4.43 18.95
CA GLY A 39 -7.72 5.47 18.05
C GLY A 39 -7.19 6.85 18.43
N LYS A 40 -5.92 6.95 18.85
CA LYS A 40 -5.30 8.19 19.35
C LYS A 40 -3.95 8.42 18.67
N SER A 41 -3.49 9.68 18.68
CA SER A 41 -2.19 10.07 18.13
C SER A 41 -1.01 9.48 18.92
N LYS A 42 0.16 9.40 18.30
CA LYS A 42 1.43 9.04 18.97
C LYS A 42 1.70 9.94 20.18
N SER A 43 1.45 11.26 20.05
CA SER A 43 1.62 12.22 21.14
C SER A 43 0.70 11.89 22.33
N TYR A 44 -0.56 11.51 22.06
CA TYR A 44 -1.48 11.09 23.14
C TYR A 44 -0.94 9.86 23.88
N VAL A 45 -0.46 8.84 23.17
CA VAL A 45 0.11 7.63 23.77
C VAL A 45 1.30 7.99 24.68
N LEU A 46 2.21 8.85 24.18
CA LEU A 46 3.41 9.26 24.91
C LEU A 46 3.09 10.12 26.14
N MET A 47 2.06 10.94 26.10
CA MET A 47 1.64 11.78 27.23
C MET A 47 0.85 11.02 28.31
N ASN A 48 0.25 9.88 27.94
CA ASN A 48 -0.63 9.11 28.82
C ASN A 48 -0.07 7.73 29.18
N GLN A 49 1.25 7.63 29.40
CA GLN A 49 1.94 6.35 29.67
C GLN A 49 1.41 5.61 30.92
N ASN A 50 0.78 6.30 31.85
CA ASN A 50 0.17 5.72 33.03
C ASN A 50 -1.26 5.22 32.80
N LEU A 51 -1.84 5.41 31.61
CA LEU A 51 -3.18 4.92 31.27
C LEU A 51 -3.22 3.40 31.34
N GLU A 52 -4.21 2.90 32.05
CA GLU A 52 -4.49 1.46 32.19
C GLU A 52 -5.20 0.96 30.93
N LEU A 53 -4.77 -0.19 30.44
CA LEU A 53 -5.36 -0.84 29.29
C LEU A 53 -6.37 -1.89 29.74
N ASN A 54 -7.47 -2.02 29.03
CA ASN A 54 -8.44 -3.09 29.27
C ASN A 54 -7.94 -4.43 28.68
N ASN A 55 -8.57 -5.54 29.08
CA ASN A 55 -8.14 -6.88 28.70
C ASN A 55 -8.07 -7.08 27.18
N LYS A 56 -9.05 -6.56 26.41
CA LYS A 56 -9.04 -6.67 24.94
C LYS A 56 -7.85 -5.93 24.31
N GLN A 57 -7.53 -4.74 24.82
CA GLN A 57 -6.38 -3.96 24.35
C GLN A 57 -5.06 -4.66 24.67
N ILE A 58 -4.96 -5.25 25.88
CA ILE A 58 -3.79 -6.02 26.33
C ILE A 58 -3.59 -7.26 25.43
N GLU A 59 -4.64 -8.06 25.21
CA GLU A 59 -4.59 -9.25 24.37
C GLU A 59 -4.19 -8.90 22.94
N ARG A 60 -4.81 -7.87 22.37
CA ARG A 60 -4.51 -7.42 21.01
C ARG A 60 -3.07 -6.95 20.86
N LEU A 61 -2.57 -6.17 21.83
CA LEU A 61 -1.19 -5.66 21.79
C LEU A 61 -0.16 -6.79 21.96
N LYS A 62 -0.45 -7.77 22.83
CA LYS A 62 0.40 -8.96 22.97
C LYS A 62 0.46 -9.78 21.68
N ASP A 63 -0.67 -10.03 21.02
CA ASP A 63 -0.73 -10.74 19.74
C ASP A 63 0.13 -10.04 18.67
N ILE A 64 0.03 -8.70 18.59
CA ILE A 64 0.84 -7.91 17.65
C ILE A 64 2.34 -8.06 17.96
N ILE A 65 2.75 -7.87 19.22
CA ILE A 65 4.15 -7.99 19.64
C ILE A 65 4.68 -9.40 19.40
N ASP A 66 3.90 -10.44 19.68
CA ASP A 66 4.32 -11.82 19.48
C ASP A 66 4.51 -12.14 18.00
N LYS A 67 3.63 -11.68 17.11
CA LYS A 67 3.79 -11.81 15.65
C LYS A 67 5.05 -11.11 15.14
N ARG A 68 5.40 -9.95 15.69
CA ARG A 68 6.62 -9.22 15.31
C ARG A 68 7.92 -9.99 15.60
N LYS A 69 7.94 -10.87 16.59
CA LYS A 69 9.10 -11.73 16.89
C LYS A 69 9.49 -12.64 15.73
N ASP A 70 8.51 -13.03 14.91
CA ASP A 70 8.69 -13.88 13.74
C ASP A 70 8.88 -13.05 12.44
N SER A 71 9.19 -11.77 12.55
CA SER A 71 9.30 -10.82 11.43
C SER A 71 7.99 -10.64 10.64
N TYR A 72 6.83 -10.94 11.26
CA TYR A 72 5.54 -10.69 10.61
C TYR A 72 5.30 -9.18 10.46
N PRO A 73 4.89 -8.66 9.29
CA PRO A 73 4.71 -7.23 9.07
C PRO A 73 3.80 -6.58 10.11
N LEU A 74 4.25 -5.47 10.68
CA LEU A 74 3.48 -4.74 11.72
C LEU A 74 2.11 -4.33 11.20
N GLN A 75 2.04 -3.88 9.97
CA GLN A 75 0.82 -3.44 9.31
C GLN A 75 -0.21 -4.58 9.24
N TYR A 76 0.21 -5.76 8.83
CA TYR A 76 -0.65 -6.95 8.82
C TYR A 76 -1.02 -7.41 10.23
N ALA A 77 -0.11 -7.29 11.19
CA ALA A 77 -0.42 -7.61 12.57
C ALA A 77 -1.48 -6.66 13.15
N ILE A 78 -1.45 -5.38 12.79
CA ILE A 78 -2.44 -4.37 13.15
C ILE A 78 -3.76 -4.61 12.36
N GLY A 79 -3.67 -4.97 11.07
CA GLY A 79 -4.81 -5.21 10.18
C GLY A 79 -5.36 -3.96 9.51
N GLU A 80 -4.82 -2.78 9.83
CA GLU A 80 -5.18 -1.50 9.24
C GLU A 80 -3.92 -0.64 9.09
N TRP A 81 -3.87 0.20 8.03
CA TRP A 81 -2.75 1.11 7.80
C TRP A 81 -3.22 2.43 7.21
N GLU A 82 -2.52 3.50 7.52
CA GLU A 82 -2.79 4.82 6.95
C GLU A 82 -2.06 4.96 5.61
N PHE A 83 -2.77 5.51 4.61
CA PHE A 83 -2.22 5.91 3.32
C PHE A 83 -2.98 7.14 2.82
N TYR A 84 -2.28 8.21 2.54
CA TYR A 84 -2.77 9.49 2.02
C TYR A 84 -4.09 9.96 2.69
N ASN A 85 -4.06 10.08 4.03
CA ASN A 85 -5.22 10.45 4.85
C ASN A 85 -6.44 9.50 4.74
N LEU A 86 -6.21 8.27 4.30
CA LEU A 86 -7.16 7.16 4.37
C LEU A 86 -6.66 6.12 5.37
N ARG A 87 -7.57 5.55 6.13
CA ARG A 87 -7.33 4.34 6.90
C ARG A 87 -7.86 3.16 6.11
N LEU A 88 -6.99 2.23 5.78
CA LEU A 88 -7.28 1.07 4.92
C LEU A 88 -7.05 -0.23 5.71
N LYS A 89 -7.86 -1.23 5.44
CA LYS A 89 -7.58 -2.62 5.85
C LYS A 89 -6.40 -3.15 5.06
N VAL A 90 -5.50 -3.85 5.73
CA VAL A 90 -4.33 -4.47 5.11
C VAL A 90 -4.12 -5.87 5.66
N ASP A 91 -3.85 -6.82 4.78
CA ASP A 91 -3.48 -8.19 5.11
C ASP A 91 -2.72 -8.83 3.94
N GLN A 92 -2.34 -10.10 4.06
CA GLN A 92 -1.52 -10.82 3.08
C GLN A 92 -2.15 -10.99 1.68
N ARG A 93 -3.34 -10.44 1.44
CA ARG A 93 -4.00 -10.45 0.11
C ARG A 93 -3.38 -9.46 -0.87
N ALA A 94 -2.70 -8.40 -0.39
CA ALA A 94 -2.12 -7.35 -1.23
C ALA A 94 -0.90 -6.71 -0.57
N LEU A 95 -0.07 -6.04 -1.38
CA LEU A 95 1.06 -5.24 -0.91
C LEU A 95 0.65 -4.23 0.15
N ILE A 96 1.46 -4.07 1.18
CA ILE A 96 1.29 -2.98 2.16
C ILE A 96 1.52 -1.65 1.45
N PRO A 97 0.58 -0.70 1.49
CA PRO A 97 0.77 0.62 0.87
C PRO A 97 2.03 1.31 1.40
N ARG A 98 2.88 1.77 0.47
CA ARG A 98 4.16 2.40 0.80
C ARG A 98 4.00 3.91 0.91
N PHE A 99 4.73 4.52 1.83
CA PHE A 99 4.72 5.96 2.04
C PHE A 99 5.24 6.72 0.80
N GLU A 100 6.22 6.17 0.10
CA GLU A 100 6.76 6.77 -1.14
C GLU A 100 5.69 6.92 -2.21
N THR A 101 4.75 5.97 -2.31
CA THR A 101 3.64 6.01 -3.27
C THR A 101 2.68 7.19 -3.02
N GLU A 102 2.65 7.76 -1.80
CA GLU A 102 1.85 8.96 -1.52
C GLU A 102 2.33 10.19 -2.30
N ILE A 103 3.62 10.22 -2.68
CA ILE A 103 4.23 11.34 -3.44
C ILE A 103 3.54 11.49 -4.80
N ILE A 104 3.38 10.39 -5.54
CA ILE A 104 2.75 10.45 -6.86
C ILE A 104 1.25 10.74 -6.75
N VAL A 105 0.58 10.25 -5.72
CA VAL A 105 -0.82 10.57 -5.44
C VAL A 105 -0.98 12.09 -5.19
N ASP A 106 -0.13 12.66 -4.34
CA ASP A 106 -0.11 14.10 -4.05
C ASP A 106 0.16 14.95 -5.29
N TYR A 107 1.17 14.54 -6.09
CA TYR A 107 1.49 15.19 -7.36
C TYR A 107 0.28 15.18 -8.30
N LEU A 108 -0.34 14.03 -8.52
CA LEU A 108 -1.49 13.89 -9.41
C LEU A 108 -2.70 14.72 -8.96
N ILE A 109 -2.98 14.79 -7.67
CA ILE A 109 -4.06 15.61 -7.12
C ILE A 109 -3.83 17.10 -7.40
N LYS A 110 -2.59 17.57 -7.35
CA LYS A 110 -2.23 18.98 -7.52
C LYS A 110 -1.91 19.37 -8.98
N SER A 111 -1.62 18.39 -9.84
CA SER A 111 -1.21 18.64 -11.22
C SER A 111 -2.37 19.13 -12.10
N PRO A 112 -2.10 19.81 -13.22
CA PRO A 112 -3.13 20.19 -14.20
C PRO A 112 -3.51 19.05 -15.16
N ILE A 113 -2.94 17.86 -15.01
CA ILE A 113 -3.22 16.69 -15.86
C ILE A 113 -4.73 16.38 -15.82
N LYS A 114 -5.32 16.16 -17.01
CA LYS A 114 -6.71 15.71 -17.11
C LYS A 114 -6.85 14.30 -16.51
N ARG A 115 -7.86 14.09 -15.67
CA ARG A 115 -8.04 12.87 -14.89
C ARG A 115 -9.49 12.60 -14.48
N ASP A 116 -10.41 12.84 -15.43
CA ASP A 116 -11.83 12.56 -15.19
C ASP A 116 -12.09 11.05 -15.13
N LYS A 117 -11.38 10.28 -15.98
CA LYS A 117 -11.43 8.81 -15.97
C LYS A 117 -10.03 8.23 -15.76
N ILE A 118 -9.86 7.51 -14.66
CA ILE A 118 -8.57 7.00 -14.17
C ILE A 118 -8.61 5.47 -14.14
N LEU A 119 -7.51 4.82 -14.56
CA LEU A 119 -7.25 3.40 -14.38
C LEU A 119 -6.03 3.20 -13.49
N ASP A 120 -6.19 2.45 -12.41
CA ASP A 120 -5.13 1.98 -11.51
C ASP A 120 -4.88 0.50 -11.74
N ILE A 121 -3.77 0.14 -12.39
CA ILE A 121 -3.41 -1.24 -12.73
C ILE A 121 -2.53 -1.83 -11.62
N GLY A 122 -2.89 -3.01 -11.11
CA GLY A 122 -2.26 -3.63 -9.96
C GLY A 122 -2.66 -2.90 -8.66
N THR A 123 -3.96 -2.64 -8.50
CA THR A 123 -4.51 -1.75 -7.46
C THR A 123 -4.26 -2.25 -6.02
N GLY A 124 -3.99 -3.55 -5.83
CA GLY A 124 -3.71 -4.14 -4.53
C GLY A 124 -4.81 -3.89 -3.49
N THR A 125 -4.50 -3.14 -2.44
CA THR A 125 -5.44 -2.72 -1.40
C THR A 125 -6.47 -1.68 -1.88
N GLY A 126 -6.32 -1.15 -3.10
CA GLY A 126 -7.06 -0.01 -3.60
C GLY A 126 -6.52 1.36 -3.14
N ALA A 127 -5.33 1.42 -2.56
CA ALA A 127 -4.79 2.62 -1.92
C ALA A 127 -4.69 3.81 -2.86
N ILE A 128 -4.10 3.64 -4.05
CA ILE A 128 -3.97 4.69 -5.08
C ILE A 128 -5.36 5.08 -5.58
N ALA A 129 -6.15 4.09 -6.04
CA ALA A 129 -7.48 4.32 -6.62
C ALA A 129 -8.41 5.06 -5.67
N LEU A 130 -8.48 4.63 -4.39
CA LEU A 130 -9.31 5.27 -3.37
C LEU A 130 -8.86 6.68 -3.05
N SER A 131 -7.54 6.91 -2.96
CA SER A 131 -6.99 8.22 -2.68
C SER A 131 -7.27 9.22 -3.79
N LEU A 132 -7.11 8.82 -5.07
CA LEU A 132 -7.44 9.65 -6.21
C LEU A 132 -8.95 9.92 -6.28
N ALA A 133 -9.78 8.88 -6.12
CA ALA A 133 -11.25 9.02 -6.13
C ALA A 133 -11.78 9.96 -5.04
N LYS A 134 -11.15 9.97 -3.85
CA LYS A 134 -11.53 10.83 -2.74
C LYS A 134 -11.18 12.30 -2.98
N ASN A 135 -10.03 12.57 -3.61
CA ASN A 135 -9.45 13.92 -3.62
C ASN A 135 -9.57 14.63 -4.98
N ILE A 136 -9.99 13.93 -6.05
CA ILE A 136 -10.22 14.54 -7.37
C ILE A 136 -11.73 14.62 -7.62
N GLU A 137 -12.25 15.83 -7.58
CA GLU A 137 -13.68 16.07 -7.86
C GLU A 137 -14.03 15.60 -9.28
N ASN A 138 -15.22 15.01 -9.41
CA ASN A 138 -15.78 14.52 -10.68
C ASN A 138 -14.97 13.43 -11.37
N SER A 139 -13.96 12.83 -10.70
CA SER A 139 -13.25 11.68 -11.23
C SER A 139 -14.07 10.39 -11.08
N TYR A 140 -13.85 9.46 -11.99
CA TYR A 140 -14.28 8.07 -11.86
C TYR A 140 -13.04 7.16 -12.01
N VAL A 141 -12.80 6.33 -11.02
CA VAL A 141 -11.59 5.50 -10.95
C VAL A 141 -11.96 4.03 -11.13
N ILE A 142 -11.21 3.33 -11.95
CA ILE A 142 -11.23 1.86 -12.03
C ILE A 142 -9.91 1.36 -11.47
N GLY A 143 -9.96 0.54 -10.43
CA GLY A 143 -8.81 -0.22 -9.92
C GLY A 143 -8.88 -1.65 -10.46
N SER A 144 -7.80 -2.15 -11.04
CA SER A 144 -7.73 -3.53 -11.54
C SER A 144 -6.59 -4.30 -10.91
N ASP A 145 -6.78 -5.61 -10.74
CA ASP A 145 -5.75 -6.51 -10.24
C ASP A 145 -5.99 -7.93 -10.78
N ILE A 146 -4.94 -8.69 -11.01
CA ILE A 146 -5.03 -10.08 -11.45
C ILE A 146 -5.52 -10.99 -10.31
N GLU A 147 -5.19 -10.62 -9.07
CA GLU A 147 -5.52 -11.41 -7.88
C GLU A 147 -6.93 -11.08 -7.36
N GLU A 148 -7.85 -12.04 -7.44
CA GLU A 148 -9.20 -11.89 -6.90
C GLU A 148 -9.20 -11.54 -5.40
N LYS A 149 -8.20 -12.02 -4.66
CA LYS A 149 -8.06 -11.72 -3.23
C LYS A 149 -7.74 -10.24 -2.98
N ALA A 150 -6.90 -9.63 -3.83
CA ALA A 150 -6.60 -8.19 -3.78
C ALA A 150 -7.85 -7.37 -4.11
N ILE A 151 -8.58 -7.74 -5.16
CA ILE A 151 -9.86 -7.11 -5.53
C ILE A 151 -10.89 -7.20 -4.39
N SER A 152 -10.98 -8.33 -3.70
CA SER A 152 -11.84 -8.48 -2.53
C SER A 152 -11.46 -7.49 -1.42
N LEU A 153 -10.15 -7.34 -1.13
CA LEU A 153 -9.65 -6.40 -0.13
C LEU A 153 -9.91 -4.95 -0.54
N ALA A 154 -9.68 -4.60 -1.81
CA ALA A 154 -9.96 -3.27 -2.33
C ALA A 154 -11.46 -2.90 -2.24
N ARG A 155 -12.37 -3.84 -2.54
CA ARG A 155 -13.82 -3.66 -2.35
C ARG A 155 -14.20 -3.47 -0.87
N GLU A 156 -13.60 -4.25 0.04
CA GLU A 156 -13.77 -4.04 1.48
C GLU A 156 -13.28 -2.65 1.92
N ASN A 157 -12.18 -2.16 1.35
CA ASN A 157 -11.66 -0.82 1.61
C ASN A 157 -12.55 0.27 1.05
N ARG A 158 -13.16 0.06 -0.13
CA ARG A 158 -14.18 0.98 -0.66
C ARG A 158 -15.37 1.12 0.28
N GLU A 159 -15.87 0.01 0.79
CA GLU A 159 -16.96 0.01 1.77
C GLU A 159 -16.55 0.67 3.08
N PHE A 160 -15.37 0.34 3.58
CA PHE A 160 -14.84 0.87 4.83
C PHE A 160 -14.62 2.39 4.80
N THR A 161 -14.16 2.92 3.65
CA THR A 161 -13.93 4.36 3.45
C THR A 161 -15.18 5.12 2.99
N GLY A 162 -16.20 4.42 2.47
CA GLY A 162 -17.44 5.01 1.96
C GLY A 162 -17.29 5.73 0.62
N ILE A 163 -16.17 5.59 -0.09
CA ILE A 163 -15.89 6.22 -1.38
C ILE A 163 -16.69 5.49 -2.47
N LYS A 164 -17.43 6.25 -3.31
CA LYS A 164 -18.40 5.67 -4.26
C LYS A 164 -17.98 5.74 -5.72
N ASN A 165 -17.16 6.71 -6.09
CA ASN A 165 -16.72 6.96 -7.47
C ASN A 165 -15.51 6.11 -7.87
N VAL A 166 -15.42 4.88 -7.36
CA VAL A 166 -14.39 3.89 -7.67
C VAL A 166 -15.02 2.51 -7.84
N GLU A 167 -14.52 1.76 -8.81
CA GLU A 167 -14.88 0.36 -9.07
C GLU A 167 -13.62 -0.50 -9.07
N PHE A 168 -13.76 -1.76 -8.65
CA PHE A 168 -12.65 -2.72 -8.64
C PHE A 168 -12.97 -3.94 -9.48
N ILE A 169 -12.11 -4.23 -10.47
CA ILE A 169 -12.32 -5.23 -11.51
C ILE A 169 -11.14 -6.22 -11.50
N LYS A 170 -11.44 -7.52 -11.51
CA LYS A 170 -10.40 -8.52 -11.76
C LYS A 170 -9.98 -8.48 -13.22
N SER A 171 -8.68 -8.24 -13.48
CA SER A 171 -8.14 -8.19 -14.84
C SER A 171 -6.66 -8.54 -14.85
N ASP A 172 -6.22 -9.32 -15.81
CA ASP A 172 -4.81 -9.41 -16.16
C ASP A 172 -4.48 -8.21 -17.05
N LEU A 173 -3.83 -7.21 -16.43
CA LEU A 173 -3.57 -5.90 -17.02
C LEU A 173 -4.84 -5.32 -17.68
N PHE A 174 -4.93 -5.32 -19.00
CA PHE A 174 -6.02 -4.71 -19.76
C PHE A 174 -7.11 -5.70 -20.24
N GLU A 175 -7.01 -7.01 -19.93
CA GLU A 175 -7.90 -8.03 -20.55
C GLU A 175 -9.40 -7.78 -20.35
N ASN A 176 -9.78 -7.31 -19.17
CA ASN A 176 -11.18 -7.03 -18.81
C ASN A 176 -11.46 -5.53 -18.67
N ILE A 177 -10.59 -4.68 -19.23
CA ILE A 177 -10.73 -3.23 -19.16
C ILE A 177 -11.37 -2.70 -20.44
N GLU A 178 -12.43 -1.91 -20.28
CA GLU A 178 -13.16 -1.29 -21.40
C GLU A 178 -13.04 0.23 -21.39
N GLY A 179 -13.00 0.78 -22.60
CA GLY A 179 -13.00 2.22 -22.83
C GLY A 179 -11.61 2.85 -22.76
N LYS A 180 -11.60 4.18 -22.66
CA LYS A 180 -10.35 4.97 -22.62
C LYS A 180 -10.29 5.83 -21.37
N PHE A 181 -9.09 6.17 -20.99
CA PHE A 181 -8.74 6.86 -19.74
C PHE A 181 -7.94 8.13 -20.03
N ASP A 182 -8.10 9.13 -19.18
CA ASP A 182 -7.27 10.32 -19.20
C ASP A 182 -5.94 10.08 -18.48
N LEU A 183 -5.97 9.17 -17.50
CA LEU A 183 -4.81 8.78 -16.70
C LEU A 183 -4.82 7.27 -16.48
N ILE A 184 -3.69 6.62 -16.76
CA ILE A 184 -3.39 5.25 -16.35
C ILE A 184 -2.23 5.33 -15.37
N ILE A 185 -2.39 4.76 -14.18
CA ILE A 185 -1.34 4.68 -13.16
C ILE A 185 -1.10 3.22 -12.77
N SER A 186 0.13 2.88 -12.47
CA SER A 186 0.49 1.58 -11.92
C SER A 186 1.71 1.65 -11.02
N ASN A 187 1.66 0.93 -9.91
CA ASN A 187 2.82 0.52 -9.13
C ASN A 187 2.99 -1.00 -9.32
N PRO A 188 3.55 -1.44 -10.47
CA PRO A 188 3.62 -2.86 -10.77
C PRO A 188 4.78 -3.51 -10.00
N PRO A 189 4.79 -4.85 -9.87
CA PRO A 189 5.94 -5.56 -9.33
C PRO A 189 7.19 -5.27 -10.18
N TYR A 190 8.27 -4.82 -9.52
CA TYR A 190 9.49 -4.36 -10.20
C TYR A 190 10.78 -4.98 -9.66
N ILE A 191 10.69 -5.85 -8.66
CA ILE A 191 11.88 -6.48 -8.08
C ILE A 191 12.36 -7.59 -9.02
N ASN A 192 13.62 -7.47 -9.46
CA ASN A 192 14.25 -8.47 -10.30
C ASN A 192 14.53 -9.76 -9.50
N LYS A 193 14.88 -10.85 -10.20
CA LYS A 193 15.11 -12.15 -9.58
C LYS A 193 16.19 -12.12 -8.49
N LYS A 194 17.31 -11.48 -8.76
CA LYS A 194 18.46 -11.45 -7.84
C LYS A 194 18.10 -10.76 -6.54
N ASP A 195 17.43 -9.62 -6.63
CA ASP A 195 17.04 -8.83 -5.46
C ASP A 195 15.86 -9.49 -4.72
N TYR A 196 14.96 -10.17 -5.44
CA TYR A 196 13.88 -10.95 -4.82
C TYR A 196 14.43 -12.09 -3.95
N ASP A 197 15.46 -12.81 -4.43
CA ASP A 197 16.08 -13.90 -3.68
C ASP A 197 16.86 -13.40 -2.44
N ALA A 198 17.13 -12.08 -2.34
CA ALA A 198 17.85 -11.44 -1.26
C ALA A 198 16.98 -10.59 -0.33
N LEU A 199 15.65 -10.66 -0.48
CA LEU A 199 14.71 -9.86 0.32
C LEU A 199 14.79 -10.17 1.81
N ASP A 200 14.48 -9.17 2.62
CA ASP A 200 14.28 -9.32 4.05
C ASP A 200 13.12 -10.26 4.36
N LYS A 201 13.22 -11.01 5.46
CA LYS A 201 12.21 -12.00 5.87
C LYS A 201 10.79 -11.44 5.96
N GLU A 202 10.67 -10.18 6.34
CA GLU A 202 9.39 -9.49 6.46
C GLU A 202 8.64 -9.41 5.14
N LEU A 203 9.36 -9.17 4.02
CA LEU A 203 8.78 -9.03 2.69
C LEU A 203 8.23 -10.36 2.12
N TYR A 204 8.73 -11.50 2.58
CA TYR A 204 8.18 -12.80 2.16
C TYR A 204 6.77 -13.09 2.70
N PHE A 205 6.26 -12.29 3.63
CA PHE A 205 4.85 -12.36 4.04
C PHE A 205 3.91 -11.65 3.06
N GLU A 206 4.45 -10.78 2.19
CA GLU A 206 3.68 -10.09 1.16
C GLU A 206 3.54 -10.99 -0.09
N PRO A 207 2.49 -10.81 -0.91
CA PRO A 207 2.30 -11.64 -2.10
C PRO A 207 3.49 -11.55 -3.06
N LYS A 208 4.02 -12.68 -3.50
CA LYS A 208 5.09 -12.71 -4.51
C LYS A 208 4.67 -11.98 -5.79
N SER A 209 3.41 -12.14 -6.21
CA SER A 209 2.83 -11.46 -7.37
C SER A 209 2.81 -9.94 -7.27
N ALA A 210 2.99 -9.38 -6.06
CA ALA A 210 3.06 -7.94 -5.84
C ALA A 210 4.49 -7.39 -5.75
N LEU A 211 5.50 -8.26 -5.76
CA LEU A 211 6.92 -7.89 -5.59
C LEU A 211 7.77 -8.26 -6.81
N TYR A 212 7.61 -9.49 -7.33
CA TYR A 212 8.48 -10.04 -8.36
C TYR A 212 8.09 -9.58 -9.75
N GLY A 213 8.94 -8.77 -10.39
CA GLY A 213 8.73 -8.18 -11.72
C GLY A 213 9.37 -8.93 -12.90
N GLY A 214 9.77 -10.19 -12.69
CA GLY A 214 10.48 -10.98 -13.72
C GLY A 214 11.99 -11.01 -13.52
N GLU A 215 12.72 -11.55 -14.49
CA GLU A 215 14.18 -11.75 -14.39
C GLU A 215 14.92 -10.41 -14.22
N ASP A 216 14.49 -9.36 -14.91
CA ASP A 216 15.08 -8.02 -14.85
C ASP A 216 14.16 -6.97 -14.20
N GLY A 217 13.00 -7.38 -13.68
CA GLY A 217 12.06 -6.49 -13.01
C GLY A 217 11.23 -5.61 -13.95
N LEU A 218 11.21 -5.89 -15.25
CA LEU A 218 10.57 -5.02 -16.24
C LEU A 218 9.37 -5.64 -16.99
N ASP A 219 8.99 -6.87 -16.66
CA ASP A 219 8.01 -7.62 -17.44
C ASP A 219 6.66 -6.89 -17.51
N PHE A 220 6.14 -6.40 -16.39
CA PHE A 220 4.86 -5.69 -16.35
C PHE A 220 4.93 -4.34 -17.06
N TYR A 221 6.03 -3.61 -16.93
CA TYR A 221 6.20 -2.34 -17.63
C TYR A 221 6.14 -2.51 -19.14
N ARG A 222 6.82 -3.52 -19.69
CA ARG A 222 6.81 -3.81 -21.13
C ARG A 222 5.40 -4.06 -21.64
N GLU A 223 4.64 -4.88 -20.93
CA GLU A 223 3.27 -5.22 -21.33
C GLU A 223 2.31 -4.02 -21.19
N ILE A 224 2.43 -3.24 -20.11
CA ILE A 224 1.60 -2.04 -19.92
C ILE A 224 1.92 -1.00 -20.99
N ILE A 225 3.19 -0.64 -21.19
CA ILE A 225 3.62 0.38 -22.14
C ILE A 225 3.16 0.02 -23.56
N LYS A 226 3.29 -1.24 -23.97
CA LYS A 226 2.87 -1.75 -25.28
C LYS A 226 1.40 -1.51 -25.60
N LYS A 227 0.52 -1.62 -24.59
CA LYS A 227 -0.93 -1.54 -24.76
C LYS A 227 -1.53 -0.19 -24.35
N ALA A 228 -0.85 0.59 -23.50
CA ALA A 228 -1.41 1.79 -22.87
C ALA A 228 -1.94 2.82 -23.88
N ASN A 229 -1.30 2.99 -25.02
CA ASN A 229 -1.76 3.92 -26.06
C ASN A 229 -3.17 3.60 -26.61
N ASP A 230 -3.57 2.33 -26.60
CA ASP A 230 -4.90 1.91 -27.05
C ASP A 230 -5.99 2.28 -26.02
N TYR A 231 -5.61 2.43 -24.76
CA TYR A 231 -6.51 2.73 -23.63
C TYR A 231 -6.44 4.18 -23.17
N LEU A 232 -5.49 4.98 -23.66
CA LEU A 232 -5.41 6.41 -23.34
C LEU A 232 -6.22 7.25 -24.31
N ASN A 233 -6.92 8.25 -23.77
CA ASN A 233 -7.45 9.38 -24.54
C ASN A 233 -6.30 10.17 -25.18
N ASN A 234 -6.62 11.04 -26.16
CA ASN A 234 -5.65 11.97 -26.69
C ASN A 234 -5.11 12.87 -25.55
N GLN A 235 -3.80 13.06 -25.52
CA GLN A 235 -3.10 13.77 -24.45
C GLN A 235 -3.23 13.11 -23.05
N GLY A 236 -3.73 11.87 -22.96
CA GLY A 236 -3.77 11.09 -21.74
C GLY A 236 -2.37 10.74 -21.22
N HIS A 237 -2.25 10.43 -19.95
CA HIS A 237 -0.97 10.18 -19.29
C HIS A 237 -0.87 8.75 -18.77
N LEU A 238 0.33 8.19 -18.90
CA LEU A 238 0.75 6.95 -18.27
C LEU A 238 1.72 7.28 -17.15
N VAL A 239 1.48 6.74 -15.97
CA VAL A 239 2.26 7.01 -14.75
C VAL A 239 2.70 5.71 -14.13
N PHE A 240 3.98 5.63 -13.76
CA PHE A 240 4.56 4.49 -13.06
C PHE A 240 5.27 4.89 -11.78
N GLU A 241 5.11 4.08 -10.74
CA GLU A 241 6.15 3.93 -9.72
C GLU A 241 7.21 2.94 -10.24
N ILE A 242 8.50 3.21 -9.98
CA ILE A 242 9.63 2.46 -10.53
C ILE A 242 10.66 2.10 -9.46
N GLY A 243 11.47 1.09 -9.72
CA GLY A 243 12.71 0.85 -9.00
C GLY A 243 13.74 1.97 -9.27
N TYR A 244 14.57 2.26 -8.29
CA TYR A 244 15.51 3.41 -8.30
C TYR A 244 16.53 3.39 -9.46
N ASP A 245 16.75 2.25 -10.10
CA ASP A 245 17.70 2.02 -11.18
C ASP A 245 17.03 1.78 -12.55
N GLN A 246 15.69 1.87 -12.64
CA GLN A 246 14.94 1.51 -13.85
C GLN A 246 14.62 2.70 -14.78
N LYS A 247 14.86 3.93 -14.36
CA LYS A 247 14.47 5.15 -15.08
C LYS A 247 14.91 5.17 -16.53
N GLU A 248 16.18 4.94 -16.80
CA GLU A 248 16.75 5.11 -18.16
C GLU A 248 16.15 4.11 -19.15
N VAL A 249 15.99 2.85 -18.73
CA VAL A 249 15.42 1.81 -19.59
C VAL A 249 13.94 2.06 -19.84
N LEU A 250 13.19 2.51 -18.83
CA LEU A 250 11.75 2.78 -18.96
C LEU A 250 11.48 4.04 -19.79
N ASN A 251 12.27 5.10 -19.63
CA ASN A 251 12.18 6.28 -20.50
C ASN A 251 12.38 5.89 -21.97
N LYS A 252 13.36 5.03 -22.26
CA LYS A 252 13.59 4.54 -23.62
C LYS A 252 12.39 3.73 -24.14
N LEU A 253 11.87 2.79 -23.36
CA LEU A 253 10.70 2.00 -23.74
C LEU A 253 9.48 2.88 -24.04
N LEU A 254 9.25 3.91 -23.25
CA LEU A 254 8.17 4.88 -23.45
C LEU A 254 8.34 5.66 -24.74
N MET A 255 9.56 6.19 -25.00
CA MET A 255 9.86 6.91 -26.25
C MET A 255 9.69 6.00 -27.48
N ASP A 256 10.15 4.76 -27.42
CA ASP A 256 10.03 3.78 -28.51
C ASP A 256 8.56 3.45 -28.84
N GLN A 257 7.63 3.62 -27.87
CA GLN A 257 6.19 3.45 -28.05
C GLN A 257 5.44 4.77 -28.33
N GLY A 258 6.16 5.85 -28.61
CA GLY A 258 5.58 7.13 -29.03
C GLY A 258 5.05 8.00 -27.89
N PHE A 259 5.40 7.73 -26.65
CA PHE A 259 5.12 8.64 -25.55
C PHE A 259 6.05 9.86 -25.62
N VAL A 260 5.51 11.02 -25.25
CA VAL A 260 6.20 12.31 -25.24
C VAL A 260 6.13 12.97 -23.87
N ASN A 261 6.79 14.11 -23.69
CA ASN A 261 6.74 14.88 -22.44
C ASN A 261 6.99 14.02 -21.19
N ILE A 262 8.04 13.20 -21.24
CA ILE A 262 8.38 12.29 -20.16
C ILE A 262 9.01 13.08 -19.01
N GLU A 263 8.37 13.06 -17.85
CA GLU A 263 8.82 13.66 -16.61
C GLU A 263 9.20 12.57 -15.61
N ASN A 264 10.26 12.81 -14.83
CA ASN A 264 10.72 11.89 -13.79
C ASN A 264 10.69 12.58 -12.44
N LEU A 265 10.08 11.96 -11.44
CA LEU A 265 10.03 12.47 -10.07
C LEU A 265 10.83 11.57 -9.14
N LYS A 266 11.41 12.21 -8.12
CA LYS A 266 12.19 11.54 -7.08
C LYS A 266 11.40 11.40 -5.79
N ASP A 267 11.79 10.44 -4.98
CA ASP A 267 11.30 10.32 -3.61
C ASP A 267 12.07 11.26 -2.65
N PHE A 268 11.70 11.24 -1.37
CA PHE A 268 12.31 12.09 -0.34
C PHE A 268 13.80 11.75 -0.06
N ASN A 269 14.28 10.61 -0.54
CA ASN A 269 15.68 10.18 -0.42
C ASN A 269 16.48 10.50 -1.71
N ASP A 270 15.92 11.28 -2.63
CA ASP A 270 16.51 11.69 -3.92
C ASP A 270 16.72 10.52 -4.91
N PHE A 271 16.03 9.39 -4.73
CA PHE A 271 15.99 8.30 -5.70
C PHE A 271 14.91 8.54 -6.75
N ASP A 272 15.21 8.21 -8.02
CA ASP A 272 14.22 8.20 -9.09
C ASP A 272 13.11 7.18 -8.71
N ARG A 273 11.87 7.64 -8.69
CA ARG A 273 10.76 6.83 -8.18
C ARG A 273 9.53 6.82 -9.04
N PHE A 274 9.30 7.85 -9.84
CA PHE A 274 8.11 7.92 -10.67
C PHE A 274 8.44 8.43 -12.07
N ILE A 275 7.70 7.90 -13.05
CA ILE A 275 7.72 8.37 -14.44
C ILE A 275 6.30 8.76 -14.83
N ILE A 276 6.17 9.93 -15.46
CA ILE A 276 4.94 10.44 -16.03
C ILE A 276 5.18 10.66 -17.50
N ALA A 277 4.40 10.05 -18.38
CA ALA A 277 4.57 10.14 -19.81
C ALA A 277 3.23 10.45 -20.49
N GLN A 278 3.22 11.37 -21.45
CA GLN A 278 2.04 11.75 -22.19
C GLN A 278 1.95 10.95 -23.48
N LYS A 279 0.73 10.52 -23.85
CA LYS A 279 0.44 9.94 -25.16
C LYS A 279 0.73 10.98 -26.25
N GLY A 280 1.58 10.63 -27.24
CA GLY A 280 1.91 11.44 -28.40
C GLY A 280 0.79 11.56 -29.42
#